data_6808a29254203cabdb82a4ec4bd7f235
#
_entry.id   6808a29254203cabdb82a4ec4bd7f235
#
_cell.length_a   1.000
_cell.length_b   1.000
_cell.length_c   1.000
_cell.angle_alpha   90.00
_cell.angle_beta   90.00
_cell.angle_gamma   90.00
#
_symmetry.space_group_name_H-M   'P 1'
#
loop_
_entity.id
_entity.type
_entity.pdbx_description
1 polymer ?
#
loop_
_entity_poly.entity_id
_entity_poly.type
_entity_poly.pdbx_seq_one_letter_code
_entity_poly.pdbx_strand_id
1 'polypeptide(L)'
;MRPRHKKNLESRLEAVSDYLITLRNESLNFNDAKNENHLLDLAELFGNDKPIQLEIGGGKGAFATTLAEQNPDINVLCVEKVQDVIVVGCETAKDKGLKNIKFLDCAAEIGRAHV
;
A
#
# COMPACT_ATOMS: atom_id res chain seq x y z
N MET A 1 -7.98 16.21 20.37
CA MET A 1 -8.41 15.17 19.60
C MET A 1 -7.53 14.81 18.47
N ARG A 2 -7.27 15.72 17.57
CA ARG A 2 -6.50 15.45 16.41
C ARG A 2 -5.10 15.00 16.67
N PRO A 3 -4.34 15.63 17.58
CA PRO A 3 -2.96 15.20 17.81
C PRO A 3 -2.88 13.77 18.31
N ARG A 4 -3.82 13.40 19.16
CA ARG A 4 -3.82 12.08 19.72
C ARG A 4 -4.14 11.02 18.68
N HIS A 5 -5.08 11.35 17.81
CA HIS A 5 -5.48 10.45 16.73
C HIS A 5 -4.31 10.22 15.78
N LYS A 6 -3.61 11.29 15.45
CA LYS A 6 -2.46 11.21 14.56
C LYS A 6 -1.36 10.33 15.12
N LYS A 7 -1.13 10.44 16.42
CA LYS A 7 -0.12 9.64 17.07
C LYS A 7 -0.44 8.18 17.00
N ASN A 8 -1.71 7.83 17.24
CA ASN A 8 -2.14 6.45 17.14
C ASN A 8 -1.99 5.93 15.73
N LEU A 9 -2.26 6.76 14.75
CA LEU A 9 -2.15 6.35 13.38
C LEU A 9 -0.73 5.95 13.02
N GLU A 10 0.24 6.73 13.46
CA GLU A 10 1.64 6.41 13.16
C GLU A 10 2.04 5.07 13.76
N SER A 11 1.68 4.85 15.01
CA SER A 11 1.99 3.59 15.67
C SER A 11 1.35 2.41 14.96
N ARG A 12 0.11 2.59 14.57
CA ARG A 12 -0.62 1.52 13.92
C ARG A 12 -0.03 1.20 12.56
N LEU A 13 0.37 2.23 11.81
CA LEU A 13 0.99 2.01 10.50
C LEU A 13 2.32 1.27 10.65
N GLU A 14 3.07 1.62 11.66
CA GLU A 14 4.34 0.93 11.92
C GLU A 14 4.11 -0.54 12.18
N ALA A 15 3.08 -0.87 12.92
CA ALA A 15 2.80 -2.25 13.28
C ALA A 15 2.40 -3.11 12.08
N VAL A 16 1.97 -2.48 11.00
CA VAL A 16 1.55 -3.21 9.79
C VAL A 16 2.44 -2.88 8.61
N SER A 17 3.67 -2.48 8.87
CA SER A 17 4.56 -2.02 7.80
C SER A 17 4.83 -3.09 6.75
N ASP A 18 4.68 -4.37 7.09
CA ASP A 18 4.86 -5.44 6.12
C ASP A 18 3.85 -5.38 4.98
N TYR A 19 2.71 -4.76 5.23
CA TYR A 19 1.65 -4.66 4.24
C TYR A 19 1.66 -3.32 3.51
N LEU A 20 2.56 -2.42 3.90
CA LEU A 20 2.55 -1.06 3.40
C LEU A 20 3.76 -0.82 2.52
N ILE A 21 3.50 -0.38 1.29
CA ILE A 21 4.58 0.00 0.38
C ILE A 21 4.88 1.47 0.61
N THR A 22 6.13 1.74 0.99
CA THR A 22 6.58 3.10 1.20
C THR A 22 7.65 3.41 0.18
N LEU A 23 7.39 4.41 -0.65
CA LEU A 23 8.36 4.82 -1.66
C LEU A 23 9.19 5.95 -1.10
N ARG A 24 10.49 5.87 -1.33
CA ARG A 24 11.38 6.91 -0.88
C ARG A 24 11.48 8.01 -1.91
N ASN A 25 11.94 9.17 -1.48
CA ASN A 25 12.04 10.31 -2.38
C ASN A 25 12.80 9.99 -3.63
N GLU A 26 13.89 9.29 -3.50
CA GLU A 26 14.70 8.97 -4.67
C GLU A 26 13.98 8.05 -5.62
N SER A 27 13.03 7.28 -5.14
CA SER A 27 12.25 6.40 -5.99
C SER A 27 11.19 7.13 -6.78
N LEU A 28 10.89 8.35 -6.38
CA LEU A 28 9.80 9.12 -6.97
C LEU A 28 10.27 10.35 -7.69
N ASN A 29 11.46 10.31 -8.19
CA ASN A 29 12.00 11.45 -8.90
C ASN A 29 11.47 11.43 -10.33
N PHE A 30 10.43 12.20 -10.56
CA PHE A 30 9.79 12.23 -11.86
C PHE A 30 10.65 12.86 -12.94
N ASN A 31 11.68 13.57 -12.53
CA ASN A 31 12.61 14.13 -13.51
C ASN A 31 13.46 13.05 -14.15
N ASP A 32 13.53 11.91 -13.51
CA ASP A 32 14.28 10.76 -14.04
C ASP A 32 13.34 9.72 -14.61
N ALA A 33 12.27 10.15 -15.20
CA ALA A 33 11.25 9.24 -15.70
C ALA A 33 11.80 8.24 -16.71
N LYS A 34 12.89 8.58 -17.35
CA LYS A 34 13.53 7.68 -18.29
C LYS A 34 14.25 6.53 -17.61
N ASN A 35 14.51 6.68 -16.35
CA ASN A 35 15.27 5.69 -15.61
C ASN A 35 14.32 4.60 -15.12
N GLU A 36 14.45 3.43 -15.69
CA GLU A 36 13.58 2.33 -15.35
C GLU A 36 13.73 1.86 -13.91
N ASN A 37 14.80 2.26 -13.26
CA ASN A 37 15.01 1.88 -11.87
C ASN A 37 13.98 2.48 -10.94
N HIS A 38 13.25 3.46 -11.41
CA HIS A 38 12.22 4.10 -10.59
C HIS A 38 10.90 3.38 -10.64
N LEU A 39 10.78 2.37 -11.47
CA LEU A 39 9.55 1.58 -11.53
C LEU A 39 9.50 0.65 -10.34
N LEU A 40 8.30 0.46 -9.82
CA LEU A 40 8.11 -0.50 -8.76
C LEU A 40 8.33 -1.91 -9.27
N ASP A 41 9.11 -2.66 -8.54
CA ASP A 41 9.27 -4.08 -8.84
C ASP A 41 8.27 -4.84 -7.99
N LEU A 42 7.10 -5.06 -8.53
CA LEU A 42 6.02 -5.67 -7.77
C LEU A 42 6.29 -7.14 -7.46
N ALA A 43 6.98 -7.83 -8.37
CA ALA A 43 7.35 -9.20 -8.08
C ALA A 43 8.25 -9.28 -6.86
N GLU A 44 9.19 -8.34 -6.77
CA GLU A 44 10.09 -8.30 -5.63
C GLU A 44 9.32 -7.98 -4.35
N LEU A 45 8.41 -7.03 -4.43
CA LEU A 45 7.63 -6.63 -3.25
C LEU A 45 6.78 -7.77 -2.70
N PHE A 46 6.20 -8.55 -3.59
CA PHE A 46 5.36 -9.68 -3.16
C PHE A 46 6.16 -10.96 -2.97
N GLY A 47 7.38 -11.01 -3.49
CA GLY A 47 8.20 -12.20 -3.37
C GLY A 47 7.84 -13.32 -4.32
N ASN A 48 7.04 -13.01 -5.34
CA ASN A 48 6.66 -14.00 -6.35
C ASN A 48 6.16 -13.27 -7.58
N ASP A 49 5.88 -14.01 -8.64
CA ASP A 49 5.45 -13.41 -9.89
C ASP A 49 4.00 -13.72 -10.24
N LYS A 50 3.17 -13.92 -9.22
CA LYS A 50 1.75 -14.13 -9.46
C LYS A 50 1.13 -12.89 -10.11
N PRO A 51 0.04 -13.08 -10.86
CA PRO A 51 -0.65 -11.94 -11.46
C PRO A 51 -1.07 -10.93 -10.41
N ILE A 52 -1.07 -9.66 -10.79
CA ILE A 52 -1.39 -8.58 -9.87
C ILE A 52 -2.72 -7.97 -10.24
N GLN A 53 -3.61 -7.91 -9.27
CA GLN A 53 -4.87 -7.21 -9.37
C GLN A 53 -4.73 -5.86 -8.70
N LEU A 54 -4.93 -4.81 -9.48
CA LEU A 54 -4.83 -3.45 -8.96
C LEU A 54 -6.20 -2.98 -8.49
N GLU A 55 -6.27 -2.54 -7.24
CA GLU A 55 -7.50 -1.98 -6.68
C GLU A 55 -7.25 -0.54 -6.31
N ILE A 56 -8.02 0.36 -6.88
CA ILE A 56 -7.88 1.77 -6.63
C ILE A 56 -8.96 2.22 -5.68
N GLY A 57 -8.50 2.76 -4.61
CA GLY A 57 -9.16 3.36 -3.51
C GLY A 57 -10.63 3.39 -3.40
N GLY A 58 -11.16 4.50 -2.95
CA GLY A 58 -12.56 4.59 -2.67
C GLY A 58 -12.91 4.20 -1.25
N GLY A 59 -11.92 4.03 -0.41
CA GLY A 59 -12.17 3.72 0.98
C GLY A 59 -12.62 2.30 1.24
N LYS A 60 -12.25 1.40 0.37
CA LYS A 60 -12.75 0.04 0.45
C LYS A 60 -11.66 -0.98 0.72
N GLY A 61 -10.86 -0.70 1.75
CA GLY A 61 -9.86 -1.67 2.14
C GLY A 61 -10.45 -3.04 2.39
N ALA A 62 -11.69 -3.08 2.88
CA ALA A 62 -12.36 -4.35 3.14
C ALA A 62 -12.57 -5.16 1.86
N PHE A 63 -12.87 -4.47 0.76
CA PHE A 63 -13.05 -5.17 -0.50
C PHE A 63 -11.74 -5.80 -0.97
N ALA A 64 -10.64 -5.05 -0.86
CA ALA A 64 -9.35 -5.56 -1.31
C ALA A 64 -8.91 -6.75 -0.47
N THR A 65 -9.12 -6.71 0.84
CA THR A 65 -8.73 -7.84 1.69
C THR A 65 -9.58 -9.07 1.40
N THR A 66 -10.88 -8.87 1.13
CA THR A 66 -11.74 -9.99 0.78
C THR A 66 -11.30 -10.60 -0.55
N LEU A 67 -10.96 -9.74 -1.52
CA LEU A 67 -10.49 -10.20 -2.81
C LEU A 67 -9.24 -11.05 -2.66
N ALA A 68 -8.29 -10.57 -1.87
CA ALA A 68 -7.04 -11.32 -1.67
C ALA A 68 -7.31 -12.64 -0.95
N GLU A 69 -8.20 -12.62 0.03
CA GLU A 69 -8.50 -13.82 0.79
C GLU A 69 -9.10 -14.90 -0.09
N GLN A 70 -9.97 -14.49 -1.00
CA GLN A 70 -10.67 -15.43 -1.86
C GLN A 70 -9.86 -15.88 -3.07
N ASN A 71 -8.75 -15.21 -3.33
CA ASN A 71 -7.94 -15.48 -4.52
C ASN A 71 -6.46 -15.59 -4.16
N PRO A 72 -6.07 -16.68 -3.50
CA PRO A 72 -4.68 -16.79 -3.04
C PRO A 72 -3.66 -16.95 -4.17
N ASP A 73 -4.11 -17.19 -5.38
CA ASP A 73 -3.19 -17.34 -6.51
C ASP A 73 -2.93 -16.05 -7.26
N ILE A 74 -3.41 -14.92 -6.74
CA ILE A 74 -3.05 -13.62 -7.29
C ILE A 74 -2.52 -12.74 -6.17
N ASN A 75 -1.86 -11.66 -6.56
CA ASN A 75 -1.45 -10.62 -5.62
C ASN A 75 -2.37 -9.42 -5.80
N VAL A 76 -2.73 -8.77 -4.71
CA VAL A 76 -3.59 -7.59 -4.75
C VAL A 76 -2.78 -6.37 -4.32
N LEU A 77 -2.75 -5.37 -5.16
CA LEU A 77 -2.14 -4.09 -4.83
C LEU A 77 -3.25 -3.06 -4.68
N CYS A 78 -3.43 -2.58 -3.47
CA CYS A 78 -4.47 -1.61 -3.17
C CYS A 78 -3.84 -0.22 -3.08
N VAL A 79 -4.27 0.67 -3.95
CA VAL A 79 -3.77 2.04 -3.99
C VAL A 79 -4.81 2.94 -3.34
N GLU A 80 -4.42 3.63 -2.29
CA GLU A 80 -5.36 4.39 -1.49
C GLU A 80 -4.71 5.68 -1.04
N LYS A 81 -5.51 6.72 -0.86
CA LYS A 81 -4.97 8.01 -0.43
C LYS A 81 -5.37 8.38 1.00
N VAL A 82 -6.29 7.66 1.59
CA VAL A 82 -6.75 7.97 2.95
C VAL A 82 -6.05 7.04 3.92
N GLN A 83 -5.19 7.61 4.76
CA GLN A 83 -4.37 6.80 5.65
C GLN A 83 -5.19 5.99 6.64
N ASP A 84 -6.30 6.53 7.10
CA ASP A 84 -7.18 5.79 8.01
C ASP A 84 -7.69 4.51 7.36
N VAL A 85 -7.97 4.58 6.08
CA VAL A 85 -8.43 3.40 5.34
C VAL A 85 -7.29 2.41 5.15
N ILE A 86 -6.11 2.93 4.84
CA ILE A 86 -4.94 2.09 4.65
C ILE A 86 -4.64 1.29 5.90
N VAL A 87 -4.61 1.95 7.06
CA VAL A 87 -4.23 1.26 8.28
C VAL A 87 -5.24 0.19 8.64
N VAL A 88 -6.52 0.48 8.47
CA VAL A 88 -7.56 -0.51 8.76
C VAL A 88 -7.43 -1.70 7.82
N GLY A 89 -7.19 -1.42 6.54
CA GLY A 89 -7.00 -2.50 5.56
C GLY A 89 -5.81 -3.37 5.89
N CYS A 90 -4.70 -2.75 6.25
CA CYS A 90 -3.50 -3.49 6.63
C CYS A 90 -3.74 -4.33 7.88
N GLU A 91 -4.43 -3.77 8.85
CA GLU A 91 -4.73 -4.50 10.09
C GLU A 91 -5.61 -5.71 9.80
N THR A 92 -6.58 -5.53 8.93
CA THR A 92 -7.45 -6.64 8.54
C THR A 92 -6.64 -7.73 7.83
N ALA A 93 -5.75 -7.32 6.93
CA ALA A 93 -4.90 -8.27 6.22
C ALA A 93 -4.03 -9.05 7.19
N LYS A 94 -3.48 -8.36 8.18
CA LYS A 94 -2.63 -8.99 9.17
C LYS A 94 -3.43 -9.97 10.02
N ASP A 95 -4.61 -9.56 10.45
CA ASP A 95 -5.46 -10.44 11.27
C ASP A 95 -5.83 -11.71 10.52
N LYS A 96 -6.02 -11.60 9.21
CA LYS A 96 -6.36 -12.76 8.40
C LYS A 96 -5.14 -13.53 7.94
N GLY A 97 -3.96 -13.04 8.22
CA GLY A 97 -2.73 -13.71 7.82
C GLY A 97 -2.51 -13.73 6.33
N LEU A 98 -3.03 -12.74 5.61
CA LEU A 98 -2.89 -12.69 4.17
C LEU A 98 -1.46 -12.38 3.78
N LYS A 99 -1.00 -12.98 2.70
CA LYS A 99 0.36 -12.74 2.20
C LYS A 99 0.37 -12.19 0.80
N ASN A 100 -0.81 -12.02 0.22
CA ASN A 100 -0.92 -11.62 -1.18
C ASN A 100 -1.60 -10.26 -1.33
N ILE A 101 -1.37 -9.36 -0.39
CA ILE A 101 -1.92 -8.01 -0.50
C ILE A 101 -0.93 -6.99 0.05
N LYS A 102 -0.83 -5.86 -0.63
CA LYS A 102 -0.03 -4.73 -0.18
C LYS A 102 -0.82 -3.46 -0.44
N PHE A 103 -0.53 -2.44 0.35
CA PHE A 103 -1.22 -1.15 0.24
C PHE A 103 -0.21 -0.05 -0.08
N LEU A 104 -0.56 0.79 -1.02
CA LEU A 104 0.27 1.93 -1.41
C LEU A 104 -0.47 3.23 -1.07
N ASP A 105 0.21 4.09 -0.30
CA ASP A 105 -0.34 5.39 0.06
C ASP A 105 -0.05 6.37 -1.05
N CYS A 106 -1.00 6.55 -1.97
CA CYS A 106 -0.76 7.39 -3.13
C CYS A 106 -0.87 8.88 -2.82
N ALA A 107 -1.45 9.24 -1.69
CA ALA A 107 -1.52 10.66 -1.33
C ALA A 107 -0.13 11.20 -1.02
N ALA A 108 0.67 10.42 -0.31
CA ALA A 108 2.02 10.83 0.01
C ALA A 108 2.85 11.00 -1.26
N GLU A 109 2.65 10.09 -2.21
CA GLU A 109 3.40 10.14 -3.46
C GLU A 109 2.99 11.32 -4.31
N ILE A 110 1.68 11.58 -4.38
CA ILE A 110 1.18 12.72 -5.13
C ILE A 110 1.68 14.02 -4.51
N GLY A 111 1.69 14.10 -3.18
CA GLY A 111 2.20 15.27 -2.50
C GLY A 111 3.63 15.59 -2.87
N ARG A 112 4.46 14.56 -2.96
CA ARG A 112 5.84 14.76 -3.37
C ARG A 112 5.96 15.20 -4.80
N ALA A 113 5.10 14.70 -5.64
CA ALA A 113 5.17 15.04 -7.05
C ALA A 113 4.88 16.51 -7.28
N HIS A 114 4.14 17.12 -6.40
CA HIS A 114 3.79 18.53 -6.53
C HIS A 114 4.85 19.46 -6.01
N VAL A 115 5.76 18.96 -5.26
CA VAL A 115 6.85 19.77 -4.72
C VAL A 115 8.03 19.76 -5.67
#